data_7107175d103ff3d494fba974fbdfd3f7
#
_entry.id   7107175d103ff3d494fba974fbdfd3f7
#
_cell.length_a   1.000
_cell.length_b   1.000
_cell.length_c   1.000
_cell.angle_alpha   90.00
_cell.angle_beta   90.00
_cell.angle_gamma   90.00
#
_symmetry.space_group_name_H-M   'P 1'
#
loop_
_entity.id
_entity.type
_entity.pdbx_description
1 polymer ?
#
loop_
_entity_poly.entity_id
_entity_poly.type
_entity_poly.pdbx_seq_one_letter_code
_entity_poly.pdbx_strand_id
1 'polypeptide(L)'
;VVDRLVINDDIRSRLAEAIEMSSTLTGGNVIVDVIGGDELLFSQNFACPEHGACIDELSPRMFSFNNPFGACPTCSGLGIFLKVDPNLIIPNKKLSIREGAIRASGWSNADSGTIAEMYYQALGKEYGFTLDTPICDFSNEAYNALLYGTGGKKLKMQRKNVYGTGTYNTEFEGIVNNMERRYKESTSDWARWEIEQVMTACDCPDCKGARLKKESLSVTVGGLNIYELTKLSVTKELDFI
;
A
#
# COMPACT_ATOMS: atom_id res chain seq x y z
N VAL A 1 8.68 -35.68 -13.18
CA VAL A 1 9.86 -36.54 -12.99
C VAL A 1 10.41 -36.89 -14.35
N VAL A 2 11.65 -36.47 -14.64
CA VAL A 2 12.32 -36.74 -15.93
C VAL A 2 12.96 -38.11 -15.90
N ASP A 3 13.73 -38.44 -14.88
CA ASP A 3 14.36 -39.76 -14.72
C ASP A 3 14.49 -40.15 -13.23
N ARG A 4 14.68 -41.43 -12.96
CA ARG A 4 15.02 -41.99 -11.65
C ARG A 4 16.33 -42.74 -11.76
N LEU A 5 17.31 -42.28 -10.98
CA LEU A 5 18.69 -42.77 -11.10
C LEU A 5 19.14 -43.40 -9.78
N VAL A 6 19.97 -44.44 -9.90
CA VAL A 6 20.68 -45.01 -8.75
C VAL A 6 22.13 -44.59 -8.87
N ILE A 7 22.67 -43.98 -7.80
CA ILE A 7 24.05 -43.48 -7.78
C ILE A 7 25.04 -44.65 -7.89
N ASN A 8 25.82 -44.65 -8.96
CA ASN A 8 26.93 -45.57 -9.22
C ASN A 8 27.99 -44.86 -10.10
N ASP A 9 29.13 -45.48 -10.32
CA ASP A 9 30.25 -44.86 -11.06
C ASP A 9 29.93 -44.58 -12.53
N ASP A 10 28.99 -45.30 -13.14
CA ASP A 10 28.62 -45.19 -14.55
C ASP A 10 27.46 -44.25 -14.85
N ILE A 11 26.89 -43.59 -13.82
CA ILE A 11 25.68 -42.78 -13.92
C ILE A 11 25.90 -41.47 -14.68
N ARG A 12 27.15 -40.99 -14.81
CA ARG A 12 27.49 -39.62 -15.23
C ARG A 12 26.84 -39.19 -16.53
N SER A 13 26.86 -40.05 -17.56
CA SER A 13 26.27 -39.74 -18.87
C SER A 13 24.76 -39.59 -18.79
N ARG A 14 24.10 -40.56 -18.14
CA ARG A 14 22.64 -40.54 -17.98
C ARG A 14 22.14 -39.38 -17.10
N LEU A 15 22.91 -39.04 -16.07
CA LEU A 15 22.63 -37.87 -15.23
C LEU A 15 22.74 -36.59 -16.03
N ALA A 16 23.78 -36.46 -16.88
CA ALA A 16 23.94 -35.25 -17.72
C ALA A 16 22.76 -35.11 -18.70
N GLU A 17 22.35 -36.20 -19.37
CA GLU A 17 21.17 -36.18 -20.27
C GLU A 17 19.88 -35.82 -19.53
N ALA A 18 19.66 -36.35 -18.31
CA ALA A 18 18.51 -36.02 -17.51
C ALA A 18 18.50 -34.52 -17.06
N ILE A 19 19.67 -33.99 -16.72
CA ILE A 19 19.82 -32.58 -16.37
C ILE A 19 19.55 -31.67 -17.57
N GLU A 20 20.13 -31.99 -18.77
CA GLU A 20 19.88 -31.22 -20.00
C GLU A 20 18.41 -31.24 -20.39
N MET A 21 17.75 -32.39 -20.31
CA MET A 21 16.32 -32.52 -20.61
C MET A 21 15.49 -31.73 -19.62
N SER A 22 15.76 -31.83 -18.30
CA SER A 22 15.08 -31.07 -17.28
C SER A 22 15.25 -29.58 -17.46
N SER A 23 16.47 -29.12 -17.70
CA SER A 23 16.81 -27.73 -17.93
C SER A 23 16.09 -27.15 -19.16
N THR A 24 16.03 -27.92 -20.26
CA THR A 24 15.31 -27.50 -21.48
C THR A 24 13.80 -27.36 -21.25
N LEU A 25 13.20 -28.31 -20.51
CA LEU A 25 11.76 -28.30 -20.21
C LEU A 25 11.33 -27.18 -19.25
N THR A 26 12.21 -26.75 -18.37
CA THR A 26 11.89 -25.83 -17.26
C THR A 26 12.47 -24.43 -17.46
N GLY A 27 13.18 -24.18 -18.56
CA GLY A 27 13.88 -22.91 -18.78
C GLY A 27 15.06 -22.70 -17.84
N GLY A 28 15.78 -23.80 -17.48
CA GLY A 28 17.04 -23.72 -16.73
C GLY A 28 16.97 -24.15 -15.27
N ASN A 29 15.81 -24.58 -14.77
CA ASN A 29 15.67 -25.05 -13.39
C ASN A 29 15.65 -26.59 -13.30
N VAL A 30 16.36 -27.16 -12.35
CA VAL A 30 16.43 -28.60 -12.10
C VAL A 30 16.30 -28.87 -10.61
N ILE A 31 15.38 -29.77 -10.24
CA ILE A 31 15.24 -30.25 -8.87
C ILE A 31 15.77 -31.68 -8.82
N VAL A 32 16.68 -31.94 -7.91
CA VAL A 32 17.17 -33.30 -7.59
C VAL A 32 16.59 -33.68 -6.24
N ASP A 33 15.66 -34.64 -6.27
CA ASP A 33 15.05 -35.22 -5.07
C ASP A 33 15.85 -36.45 -4.64
N VAL A 34 16.51 -36.39 -3.49
CA VAL A 34 17.29 -37.49 -2.93
C VAL A 34 16.37 -38.34 -2.04
N ILE A 35 16.05 -39.55 -2.47
CA ILE A 35 15.17 -40.44 -1.70
C ILE A 35 15.74 -40.67 -0.31
N GLY A 36 15.04 -40.17 0.72
CA GLY A 36 15.48 -40.23 2.12
C GLY A 36 16.43 -39.12 2.54
N GLY A 37 16.61 -38.11 1.70
CA GLY A 37 17.39 -36.89 1.94
C GLY A 37 16.61 -35.61 1.56
N ASP A 38 17.34 -34.52 1.30
CA ASP A 38 16.79 -33.24 0.96
C ASP A 38 16.60 -33.06 -0.55
N GLU A 39 15.64 -32.23 -0.94
CA GLU A 39 15.50 -31.72 -2.31
C GLU A 39 16.58 -30.67 -2.59
N LEU A 40 17.30 -30.80 -3.70
CA LEU A 40 18.32 -29.87 -4.14
C LEU A 40 17.82 -29.12 -5.39
N LEU A 41 17.70 -27.80 -5.29
CA LEU A 41 17.34 -26.96 -6.42
C LEU A 41 18.60 -26.41 -7.10
N PHE A 42 18.72 -26.65 -8.39
CA PHE A 42 19.75 -26.11 -9.26
C PHE A 42 19.11 -25.23 -10.33
N SER A 43 19.73 -24.11 -10.66
CA SER A 43 19.27 -23.21 -11.70
C SER A 43 20.44 -22.73 -12.54
N GLN A 44 20.26 -22.66 -13.85
CA GLN A 44 21.19 -21.97 -14.76
C GLN A 44 20.99 -20.45 -14.72
N ASN A 45 19.85 -19.99 -14.17
CA ASN A 45 19.54 -18.59 -13.93
C ASN A 45 20.05 -18.16 -12.55
N PHE A 46 19.98 -16.86 -12.25
CA PHE A 46 20.36 -16.33 -10.94
C PHE A 46 19.35 -16.77 -9.88
N ALA A 47 19.59 -17.91 -9.25
CA ALA A 47 18.75 -18.43 -8.17
C ALA A 47 19.50 -18.42 -6.85
N CYS A 48 18.78 -18.04 -5.78
CA CYS A 48 19.28 -18.17 -4.43
C CYS A 48 18.92 -19.55 -3.88
N PRO A 49 19.90 -20.43 -3.58
CA PRO A 49 19.63 -21.78 -3.09
C PRO A 49 18.96 -21.81 -1.71
N GLU A 50 19.17 -20.78 -0.89
CA GLU A 50 18.63 -20.70 0.47
C GLU A 50 17.17 -20.20 0.50
N HIS A 51 16.77 -19.31 -0.43
CA HIS A 51 15.47 -18.63 -0.39
C HIS A 51 14.56 -19.02 -1.55
N GLY A 52 14.99 -19.86 -2.49
CA GLY A 52 14.22 -20.26 -3.66
C GLY A 52 13.88 -19.08 -4.62
N ALA A 53 14.43 -17.89 -4.38
CA ALA A 53 14.24 -16.75 -5.26
C ALA A 53 15.02 -16.97 -6.55
N CYS A 54 14.33 -16.90 -7.69
CA CYS A 54 14.94 -16.99 -9.00
C CYS A 54 14.81 -15.62 -9.68
N ILE A 55 15.92 -15.07 -10.15
CA ILE A 55 15.92 -13.88 -11.00
C ILE A 55 16.07 -14.36 -12.43
N ASP A 56 15.08 -14.05 -13.28
CA ASP A 56 15.18 -14.25 -14.72
C ASP A 56 16.37 -13.47 -15.30
N GLU A 57 16.62 -13.65 -16.59
CA GLU A 57 17.70 -12.97 -17.29
C GLU A 57 17.72 -11.47 -16.99
N LEU A 58 18.88 -10.96 -16.54
CA LEU A 58 19.09 -9.53 -16.32
C LEU A 58 18.94 -8.77 -17.62
N SER A 59 17.89 -7.97 -17.74
CA SER A 59 17.62 -7.14 -18.90
C SER A 59 17.43 -5.68 -18.50
N PRO A 60 17.75 -4.70 -19.37
CA PRO A 60 17.61 -3.28 -19.05
C PRO A 60 16.21 -2.88 -18.59
N ARG A 61 15.16 -3.56 -19.07
CA ARG A 61 13.76 -3.33 -18.69
C ARG A 61 13.47 -3.62 -17.21
N MET A 62 14.28 -4.44 -16.53
CA MET A 62 14.17 -4.70 -15.10
C MET A 62 14.51 -3.47 -14.24
N PHE A 63 15.29 -2.55 -14.78
CA PHE A 63 15.70 -1.32 -14.10
C PHE A 63 14.83 -0.11 -14.46
N SER A 64 13.75 -0.33 -15.21
CA SER A 64 12.79 0.71 -15.58
C SER A 64 11.56 0.66 -14.67
N PHE A 65 11.29 1.73 -13.95
CA PHE A 65 10.08 1.86 -13.12
C PHE A 65 8.81 2.12 -13.96
N ASN A 66 8.94 2.44 -15.25
CA ASN A 66 7.82 2.57 -16.19
C ASN A 66 7.46 1.25 -16.88
N ASN A 67 8.23 0.19 -16.64
CA ASN A 67 8.01 -1.12 -17.22
C ASN A 67 7.54 -2.10 -16.15
N PRO A 68 6.45 -2.88 -16.35
CA PRO A 68 5.96 -3.87 -15.39
C PRO A 68 7.00 -4.91 -14.94
N PHE A 69 8.04 -5.15 -15.74
CA PHE A 69 9.15 -6.04 -15.37
C PHE A 69 9.99 -5.48 -14.22
N GLY A 70 10.22 -4.18 -14.17
CA GLY A 70 11.03 -3.53 -13.14
C GLY A 70 10.25 -2.77 -12.09
N ALA A 71 9.05 -2.28 -12.42
CA ALA A 71 8.24 -1.49 -11.53
C ALA A 71 7.84 -2.24 -10.25
N CYS A 72 7.91 -1.57 -9.11
CA CYS A 72 7.35 -2.08 -7.86
C CYS A 72 5.87 -2.43 -8.05
N PRO A 73 5.41 -3.67 -7.80
CA PRO A 73 4.03 -4.08 -8.05
C PRO A 73 3.03 -3.34 -7.17
N THR A 74 3.43 -2.95 -5.96
CA THR A 74 2.57 -2.29 -4.98
C THR A 74 2.21 -0.85 -5.38
N CYS A 75 3.17 -0.07 -5.89
CA CYS A 75 2.94 1.31 -6.32
C CYS A 75 2.98 1.49 -7.86
N SER A 76 3.09 0.40 -8.62
CA SER A 76 3.19 0.43 -10.09
C SER A 76 4.29 1.38 -10.59
N GLY A 77 5.41 1.46 -9.87
CA GLY A 77 6.53 2.32 -10.21
C GLY A 77 6.39 3.79 -9.80
N LEU A 78 5.33 4.18 -9.10
CA LEU A 78 5.15 5.57 -8.61
C LEU A 78 6.09 5.91 -7.45
N GLY A 79 6.42 4.94 -6.60
CA GLY A 79 7.26 5.14 -5.42
C GLY A 79 6.53 5.71 -4.22
N ILE A 80 5.35 6.29 -4.41
CA ILE A 80 4.55 6.96 -3.40
C ILE A 80 3.09 6.52 -3.46
N PHE A 81 2.36 6.75 -2.36
CA PHE A 81 0.91 6.70 -2.26
C PHE A 81 0.39 8.01 -1.70
N LEU A 82 -0.77 8.43 -2.18
CA LEU A 82 -1.54 9.47 -1.54
C LEU A 82 -2.36 8.86 -0.40
N LYS A 83 -2.23 9.38 0.80
CA LYS A 83 -3.02 9.02 1.97
C LYS A 83 -3.68 10.26 2.56
N VAL A 84 -4.89 10.10 3.05
CA VAL A 84 -5.60 11.17 3.76
C VAL A 84 -4.84 11.51 5.04
N ASP A 85 -4.51 12.80 5.23
CA ASP A 85 -3.80 13.29 6.39
C ASP A 85 -4.78 13.94 7.39
N PRO A 86 -4.92 13.38 8.60
CA PRO A 86 -5.76 13.96 9.64
C PRO A 86 -5.42 15.43 9.98
N ASN A 87 -4.16 15.83 9.84
CA ASN A 87 -3.76 17.22 10.10
C ASN A 87 -4.20 18.18 9.00
N LEU A 88 -4.38 17.70 7.77
CA LEU A 88 -4.97 18.50 6.68
C LEU A 88 -6.50 18.54 6.80
N ILE A 89 -7.13 17.47 7.31
CA ILE A 89 -8.58 17.48 7.64
C ILE A 89 -8.86 18.47 8.74
N ILE A 90 -8.06 18.47 9.83
CA ILE A 90 -8.24 19.32 11.01
C ILE A 90 -6.96 20.13 11.25
N PRO A 91 -6.74 21.21 10.47
CA PRO A 91 -5.51 21.98 10.55
C PRO A 91 -5.43 22.84 11.82
N ASN A 92 -6.56 23.19 12.41
CA ASN A 92 -6.63 23.96 13.64
C ASN A 92 -7.56 23.29 14.65
N LYS A 93 -6.97 22.60 15.60
CA LYS A 93 -7.72 21.88 16.66
C LYS A 93 -8.35 22.81 17.70
N LYS A 94 -8.02 24.11 17.71
CA LYS A 94 -8.63 25.09 18.60
C LYS A 94 -10.03 25.51 18.16
N LEU A 95 -10.38 25.23 16.91
CA LEU A 95 -11.71 25.47 16.37
C LEU A 95 -12.63 24.31 16.73
N SER A 96 -13.90 24.62 16.87
CA SER A 96 -14.99 23.63 16.97
C SER A 96 -15.46 23.21 15.56
N ILE A 97 -16.27 22.15 15.50
CA ILE A 97 -16.87 21.70 14.24
C ILE A 97 -17.69 22.82 13.59
N ARG A 98 -18.47 23.57 14.40
CA ARG A 98 -19.30 24.68 13.93
C ARG A 98 -18.47 25.87 13.41
N GLU A 99 -17.30 26.08 13.98
CA GLU A 99 -16.36 27.12 13.52
C GLU A 99 -15.53 26.69 12.29
N GLY A 100 -15.79 25.51 11.74
CA GLY A 100 -15.12 25.03 10.52
C GLY A 100 -13.78 24.37 10.77
N ALA A 101 -13.62 23.66 11.89
CA ALA A 101 -12.40 22.88 12.17
C ALA A 101 -12.12 21.82 11.09
N ILE A 102 -13.16 21.29 10.42
CA ILE A 102 -13.07 20.19 9.47
C ILE A 102 -13.08 20.71 8.04
N ARG A 103 -12.03 20.37 7.26
CA ARG A 103 -11.86 20.81 5.86
C ARG A 103 -12.10 19.71 4.83
N ALA A 104 -12.58 18.54 5.24
CA ALA A 104 -12.84 17.45 4.32
C ALA A 104 -14.12 17.67 3.50
N SER A 105 -14.05 17.45 2.19
CA SER A 105 -15.19 17.57 1.27
C SER A 105 -16.36 16.66 1.68
N GLY A 106 -17.56 17.26 1.82
CA GLY A 106 -18.77 16.60 2.33
C GLY A 106 -18.87 16.54 3.85
N TRP A 107 -17.84 16.94 4.59
CA TRP A 107 -17.80 16.98 6.07
C TRP A 107 -17.55 18.38 6.64
N SER A 108 -17.15 19.34 5.82
CA SER A 108 -16.85 20.72 6.24
C SER A 108 -18.09 21.53 6.63
N ASN A 109 -19.27 21.16 6.14
CA ASN A 109 -20.51 21.84 6.44
C ASN A 109 -21.29 21.11 7.52
N ALA A 110 -21.42 21.77 8.70
CA ALA A 110 -22.20 21.30 9.84
C ALA A 110 -23.53 22.08 10.01
N ASP A 111 -24.06 22.65 8.93
CA ASP A 111 -25.34 23.36 8.95
C ASP A 111 -26.49 22.41 9.27
N SER A 112 -27.56 23.01 9.82
CA SER A 112 -28.73 22.25 10.27
C SER A 112 -29.38 21.45 9.13
N GLY A 113 -29.52 20.16 9.36
CA GLY A 113 -30.15 19.21 8.43
C GLY A 113 -29.18 18.53 7.45
N THR A 114 -27.88 18.81 7.51
CA THR A 114 -26.89 18.08 6.72
C THR A 114 -26.63 16.68 7.28
N ILE A 115 -26.20 15.76 6.41
CA ILE A 115 -25.81 14.39 6.84
C ILE A 115 -24.64 14.47 7.81
N ALA A 116 -23.67 15.35 7.56
CA ALA A 116 -22.52 15.56 8.43
C ALA A 116 -22.95 16.00 9.83
N GLU A 117 -23.84 16.98 9.95
CA GLU A 117 -24.38 17.42 11.24
C GLU A 117 -25.02 16.27 12.02
N MET A 118 -25.83 15.45 11.36
CA MET A 118 -26.48 14.29 12.01
C MET A 118 -25.46 13.30 12.59
N TYR A 119 -24.37 13.02 11.85
CA TYR A 119 -23.28 12.19 12.35
C TYR A 119 -22.55 12.85 13.52
N TYR A 120 -22.24 14.13 13.43
CA TYR A 120 -21.56 14.86 14.50
C TYR A 120 -22.38 14.91 15.78
N GLN A 121 -23.70 15.13 15.66
CA GLN A 121 -24.61 15.10 16.82
C GLN A 121 -24.68 13.70 17.44
N ALA A 122 -24.72 12.63 16.64
CA ALA A 122 -24.75 11.28 17.13
C ALA A 122 -23.44 10.87 17.82
N LEU A 123 -22.29 11.25 17.23
CA LEU A 123 -20.96 11.09 17.83
C LEU A 123 -20.84 11.88 19.13
N GLY A 124 -21.31 13.14 19.15
CA GLY A 124 -21.25 13.99 20.33
C GLY A 124 -22.04 13.41 21.51
N LYS A 125 -23.21 12.83 21.25
CA LYS A 125 -24.01 12.13 22.28
C LYS A 125 -23.31 10.89 22.81
N GLU A 126 -22.61 10.17 21.95
CA GLU A 126 -21.95 8.91 22.31
C GLU A 126 -20.61 9.12 23.04
N TYR A 127 -19.85 10.13 22.61
CA TYR A 127 -18.47 10.37 23.08
C TYR A 127 -18.34 11.64 23.94
N GLY A 128 -19.43 12.35 24.26
CA GLY A 128 -19.46 13.41 25.26
C GLY A 128 -18.93 14.77 24.78
N PHE A 129 -19.17 15.14 23.51
CA PHE A 129 -18.85 16.46 22.98
C PHE A 129 -20.06 17.14 22.28
N THR A 130 -19.97 18.42 22.01
CA THR A 130 -20.93 19.18 21.21
C THR A 130 -20.28 19.73 19.95
N LEU A 131 -21.07 20.21 19.00
CA LEU A 131 -20.52 20.85 17.79
C LEU A 131 -19.75 22.13 18.09
N ASP A 132 -19.96 22.73 19.25
CA ASP A 132 -19.30 23.95 19.71
C ASP A 132 -18.06 23.68 20.58
N THR A 133 -17.79 22.41 20.89
CA THR A 133 -16.60 21.99 21.64
C THR A 133 -15.37 22.07 20.72
N PRO A 134 -14.27 22.75 21.10
CA PRO A 134 -13.02 22.73 20.36
C PRO A 134 -12.47 21.30 20.20
N ILE A 135 -11.90 20.99 19.04
CA ILE A 135 -11.37 19.64 18.78
C ILE A 135 -10.24 19.24 19.75
N CYS A 136 -9.48 20.21 20.26
CA CYS A 136 -8.42 19.96 21.25
C CYS A 136 -8.97 19.45 22.60
N ASP A 137 -10.24 19.67 22.88
CA ASP A 137 -10.91 19.25 24.14
C ASP A 137 -11.61 17.88 23.98
N PHE A 138 -11.54 17.28 22.81
CA PHE A 138 -12.08 15.93 22.58
C PHE A 138 -11.24 14.90 23.33
N SER A 139 -11.92 13.88 23.87
CA SER A 139 -11.21 12.69 24.34
C SER A 139 -10.51 11.99 23.14
N ASN A 140 -9.46 11.22 23.44
CA ASN A 140 -8.78 10.43 22.39
C ASN A 140 -9.75 9.49 21.67
N GLU A 141 -10.74 8.93 22.38
CA GLU A 141 -11.76 8.06 21.80
C GLU A 141 -12.67 8.85 20.84
N ALA A 142 -13.15 10.04 21.25
CA ALA A 142 -13.96 10.91 20.39
C ALA A 142 -13.22 11.33 19.13
N TYR A 143 -11.95 11.72 19.27
CA TYR A 143 -11.10 12.13 18.16
C TYR A 143 -10.85 10.97 17.18
N ASN A 144 -10.53 9.79 17.70
CA ASN A 144 -10.34 8.60 16.87
C ASN A 144 -11.64 8.14 16.20
N ALA A 145 -12.77 8.18 16.90
CA ALA A 145 -14.07 7.84 16.33
C ALA A 145 -14.45 8.81 15.20
N LEU A 146 -14.18 10.11 15.35
CA LEU A 146 -14.41 11.12 14.31
C LEU A 146 -13.58 10.84 13.06
N LEU A 147 -12.30 10.51 13.22
CA LEU A 147 -11.40 10.31 12.08
C LEU A 147 -11.49 8.92 11.46
N TYR A 148 -11.51 7.87 12.28
CA TYR A 148 -11.35 6.49 11.82
C TYR A 148 -12.59 5.62 11.99
N GLY A 149 -13.67 6.18 12.60
CA GLY A 149 -14.94 5.52 12.75
C GLY A 149 -15.16 4.83 14.07
N THR A 150 -16.36 4.28 14.21
CA THR A 150 -16.86 3.72 15.50
C THR A 150 -16.50 2.24 15.71
N GLY A 151 -15.72 1.62 14.81
CA GLY A 151 -15.29 0.22 14.94
C GLY A 151 -16.44 -0.78 15.02
N GLY A 152 -17.52 -0.57 14.27
CA GLY A 152 -18.72 -1.42 14.25
C GLY A 152 -19.80 -1.00 15.25
N LYS A 153 -19.54 -0.03 16.13
CA LYS A 153 -20.53 0.48 17.07
C LYS A 153 -21.59 1.32 16.32
N LYS A 154 -22.85 0.95 16.47
CA LYS A 154 -23.97 1.65 15.81
C LYS A 154 -24.36 2.90 16.59
N LEU A 155 -24.39 4.02 15.90
CA LEU A 155 -24.87 5.31 16.39
C LEU A 155 -26.36 5.46 16.13
N LYS A 156 -27.10 6.02 17.10
CA LYS A 156 -28.51 6.35 16.93
C LYS A 156 -28.63 7.70 16.24
N MET A 157 -28.94 7.68 14.95
CA MET A 157 -29.14 8.86 14.13
C MET A 157 -30.59 9.34 14.21
N GLN A 158 -30.79 10.65 14.23
CA GLN A 158 -32.11 11.27 14.15
C GLN A 158 -32.18 12.13 12.91
N ARG A 159 -33.10 11.82 12.01
CA ARG A 159 -33.40 12.61 10.82
C ARG A 159 -34.73 13.35 11.03
N LYS A 160 -34.68 14.68 11.01
CA LYS A 160 -35.88 15.52 10.93
C LYS A 160 -36.14 15.81 9.46
N ASN A 161 -37.31 15.50 8.97
CA ASN A 161 -37.81 15.93 7.65
C ASN A 161 -39.20 16.53 7.79
N VAL A 162 -39.75 17.08 6.69
CA VAL A 162 -41.06 17.71 6.66
C VAL A 162 -42.20 16.76 7.07
N TYR A 163 -41.97 15.44 6.97
CA TYR A 163 -42.97 14.41 7.27
C TYR A 163 -42.81 13.76 8.65
N GLY A 164 -41.82 14.21 9.47
CA GLY A 164 -41.64 13.71 10.82
C GLY A 164 -40.16 13.46 11.21
N THR A 165 -39.98 12.89 12.37
CA THR A 165 -38.65 12.53 12.92
C THR A 165 -38.48 11.00 12.83
N GLY A 166 -37.54 10.56 12.01
CA GLY A 166 -37.13 9.14 11.92
C GLY A 166 -35.87 8.90 12.74
N THR A 167 -35.81 7.74 13.38
CA THR A 167 -34.58 7.27 14.05
C THR A 167 -34.09 6.00 13.36
N TYR A 168 -32.79 5.91 13.08
CA TYR A 168 -32.17 4.71 12.54
C TYR A 168 -30.78 4.53 13.16
N ASN A 169 -30.32 3.29 13.20
CA ASN A 169 -29.01 2.96 13.71
C ASN A 169 -28.07 2.71 12.53
N THR A 170 -26.93 3.38 12.53
CA THR A 170 -25.91 3.22 11.49
C THR A 170 -24.53 3.28 12.09
N GLU A 171 -23.58 2.67 11.42
CA GLU A 171 -22.16 2.77 11.77
C GLU A 171 -21.60 4.05 11.13
N PHE A 172 -20.58 4.60 11.78
CA PHE A 172 -19.82 5.68 11.20
C PHE A 172 -18.42 5.16 10.82
N GLU A 173 -18.12 5.23 9.55
CA GLU A 173 -16.83 4.72 9.01
C GLU A 173 -15.63 5.62 9.34
N GLY A 174 -15.86 6.87 9.76
CA GLY A 174 -14.81 7.87 9.99
C GLY A 174 -14.51 8.72 8.76
N ILE A 175 -14.08 9.96 8.99
CA ILE A 175 -13.83 10.92 7.90
C ILE A 175 -12.68 10.42 7.02
N VAL A 176 -11.57 9.93 7.60
CA VAL A 176 -10.41 9.43 6.86
C VAL A 176 -10.79 8.27 5.95
N ASN A 177 -11.44 7.24 6.52
CA ASN A 177 -11.84 6.05 5.77
C ASN A 177 -12.86 6.39 4.66
N ASN A 178 -13.81 7.30 4.96
CA ASN A 178 -14.77 7.80 3.97
C ASN A 178 -14.07 8.49 2.79
N MET A 179 -13.11 9.38 3.08
CA MET A 179 -12.36 10.10 2.06
C MET A 179 -11.51 9.14 1.21
N GLU A 180 -10.79 8.18 1.84
CA GLU A 180 -9.99 7.19 1.12
C GLU A 180 -10.85 6.29 0.23
N ARG A 181 -12.01 5.84 0.70
CA ARG A 181 -12.94 5.05 -0.08
C ARG A 181 -13.47 5.85 -1.27
N ARG A 182 -13.95 7.08 -1.04
CA ARG A 182 -14.46 7.97 -2.09
C ARG A 182 -13.40 8.29 -3.13
N TYR A 183 -12.13 8.46 -2.74
CA TYR A 183 -11.03 8.68 -3.65
C TYR A 183 -10.82 7.49 -4.60
N LYS A 184 -10.90 6.27 -4.08
CA LYS A 184 -10.77 5.04 -4.87
C LYS A 184 -11.95 4.79 -5.81
N GLU A 185 -13.17 5.06 -5.33
CA GLU A 185 -14.41 4.78 -6.06
C GLU A 185 -14.81 5.89 -7.05
N SER A 186 -14.31 7.11 -6.86
CA SER A 186 -14.68 8.24 -7.71
C SER A 186 -14.10 8.12 -9.12
N THR A 187 -14.95 8.36 -10.12
CA THR A 187 -14.59 8.50 -11.54
C THR A 187 -14.48 9.97 -11.97
N SER A 188 -14.83 10.91 -11.07
CA SER A 188 -14.77 12.35 -11.35
C SER A 188 -13.44 12.92 -10.94
N ASP A 189 -12.70 13.51 -11.89
CA ASP A 189 -11.41 14.15 -11.62
C ASP A 189 -11.54 15.32 -10.64
N TRP A 190 -12.63 16.08 -10.72
CA TRP A 190 -12.90 17.17 -9.78
C TRP A 190 -13.09 16.65 -8.35
N ALA A 191 -13.88 15.60 -8.16
CA ALA A 191 -14.11 15.02 -6.84
C ALA A 191 -12.82 14.41 -6.26
N ARG A 192 -11.98 13.79 -7.09
CA ARG A 192 -10.67 13.31 -6.67
C ARG A 192 -9.75 14.46 -6.27
N TRP A 193 -9.68 15.51 -7.08
CA TRP A 193 -8.91 16.70 -6.79
C TRP A 193 -9.30 17.35 -5.45
N GLU A 194 -10.61 17.45 -5.15
CA GLU A 194 -11.06 17.97 -3.84
C GLU A 194 -10.55 17.11 -2.67
N ILE A 195 -10.54 15.79 -2.83
CA ILE A 195 -10.07 14.88 -1.79
C ILE A 195 -8.55 14.98 -1.64
N GLU A 196 -7.82 15.14 -2.74
CA GLU A 196 -6.36 15.30 -2.74
C GLU A 196 -5.89 16.53 -1.93
N GLN A 197 -6.74 17.55 -1.74
CA GLN A 197 -6.41 18.72 -0.91
C GLN A 197 -6.17 18.36 0.57
N VAL A 198 -6.67 17.21 1.01
CA VAL A 198 -6.47 16.69 2.37
C VAL A 198 -5.63 15.41 2.39
N MET A 199 -4.86 15.17 1.34
CA MET A 199 -3.96 14.02 1.21
C MET A 199 -2.49 14.45 1.21
N THR A 200 -1.65 13.58 1.72
CA THR A 200 -0.19 13.71 1.71
C THR A 200 0.44 12.53 1.00
N ALA A 201 1.51 12.79 0.25
CA ALA A 201 2.30 11.76 -0.37
C ALA A 201 3.15 11.05 0.68
N CYS A 202 3.00 9.73 0.77
CA CYS A 202 3.80 8.87 1.64
C CYS A 202 4.59 7.89 0.78
N ASP A 203 5.81 7.57 1.19
CA ASP A 203 6.60 6.56 0.50
C ASP A 203 5.89 5.21 0.44
N CYS A 204 6.03 4.52 -0.66
CA CYS A 204 5.53 3.16 -0.81
C CYS A 204 6.13 2.25 0.27
N PRO A 205 5.32 1.49 1.04
CA PRO A 205 5.83 0.67 2.13
C PRO A 205 6.80 -0.43 1.65
N ASP A 206 6.64 -0.90 0.42
CA ASP A 206 7.45 -2.00 -0.12
C ASP A 206 8.78 -1.49 -0.71
N CYS A 207 8.73 -0.54 -1.63
CA CYS A 207 9.93 -0.03 -2.28
C CYS A 207 10.54 1.20 -1.61
N LYS A 208 9.89 1.78 -0.59
CA LYS A 208 10.37 2.94 0.18
C LYS A 208 10.87 4.10 -0.71
N GLY A 209 10.09 4.40 -1.76
CA GLY A 209 10.42 5.42 -2.73
C GLY A 209 11.32 4.97 -3.89
N ALA A 210 11.88 3.76 -3.85
CA ALA A 210 12.79 3.27 -4.88
C ALA A 210 12.12 2.94 -6.23
N ARG A 211 10.80 2.80 -6.28
CA ARG A 211 9.97 2.61 -7.49
C ARG A 211 10.16 1.27 -8.20
N LEU A 212 11.15 0.47 -7.83
CA LEU A 212 11.55 -0.78 -8.47
C LEU A 212 11.23 -1.99 -7.58
N LYS A 213 11.18 -3.17 -8.20
CA LYS A 213 11.10 -4.46 -7.53
C LYS A 213 12.35 -4.72 -6.69
N LYS A 214 12.22 -5.58 -5.68
CA LYS A 214 13.35 -5.97 -4.80
C LYS A 214 14.45 -6.67 -5.57
N GLU A 215 14.10 -7.49 -6.55
CA GLU A 215 15.02 -8.20 -7.44
C GLU A 215 15.91 -7.22 -8.22
N SER A 216 15.31 -6.16 -8.78
CA SER A 216 16.04 -5.11 -9.49
C SER A 216 16.98 -4.32 -8.57
N LEU A 217 16.53 -4.08 -7.31
CA LEU A 217 17.33 -3.38 -6.30
C LEU A 217 18.42 -4.26 -5.69
N SER A 218 18.35 -5.57 -5.85
CA SER A 218 19.38 -6.50 -5.37
C SER A 218 20.62 -6.53 -6.27
N VAL A 219 20.51 -6.04 -7.49
CA VAL A 219 21.62 -5.91 -8.43
C VAL A 219 22.44 -4.68 -8.07
N THR A 220 23.73 -4.88 -7.76
CA THR A 220 24.64 -3.81 -7.37
C THR A 220 25.86 -3.75 -8.29
N VAL A 221 26.36 -2.55 -8.54
CA VAL A 221 27.61 -2.28 -9.23
C VAL A 221 28.43 -1.38 -8.31
N GLY A 222 29.66 -1.75 -8.02
CA GLY A 222 30.50 -0.99 -7.08
C GLY A 222 29.89 -0.82 -5.68
N GLY A 223 29.00 -1.76 -5.25
CA GLY A 223 28.31 -1.72 -3.96
C GLY A 223 27.04 -0.86 -3.91
N LEU A 224 26.66 -0.19 -5.00
CA LEU A 224 25.44 0.62 -5.11
C LEU A 224 24.44 -0.05 -6.04
N ASN A 225 23.15 -0.05 -5.67
CA ASN A 225 22.07 -0.37 -6.58
C ASN A 225 21.67 0.86 -7.42
N ILE A 226 20.84 0.65 -8.46
CA ILE A 226 20.46 1.72 -9.37
C ILE A 226 19.74 2.89 -8.66
N TYR A 227 18.95 2.64 -7.64
CA TYR A 227 18.27 3.71 -6.89
C TYR A 227 19.24 4.53 -6.05
N GLU A 228 20.22 3.89 -5.43
CA GLU A 228 21.28 4.56 -4.68
C GLU A 228 22.17 5.38 -5.61
N LEU A 229 22.48 4.84 -6.78
CA LEU A 229 23.23 5.55 -7.82
C LEU A 229 22.49 6.82 -8.25
N THR A 230 21.20 6.72 -8.60
CA THR A 230 20.40 7.89 -9.04
C THR A 230 20.18 8.95 -7.94
N LYS A 231 20.50 8.67 -6.69
CA LYS A 231 20.51 9.66 -5.59
C LYS A 231 21.79 10.45 -5.49
N LEU A 232 22.84 10.03 -6.17
CA LEU A 232 24.09 10.77 -6.17
C LEU A 232 23.91 12.08 -6.94
N SER A 233 24.73 13.08 -6.57
CA SER A 233 24.86 14.26 -7.45
C SER A 233 25.63 13.87 -8.72
N VAL A 234 25.39 14.58 -9.82
CA VAL A 234 26.03 14.32 -11.12
C VAL A 234 27.57 14.22 -10.99
N THR A 235 28.17 15.09 -10.14
CA THR A 235 29.62 15.03 -9.91
C THR A 235 30.04 13.72 -9.26
N LYS A 236 29.31 13.25 -8.23
CA LYS A 236 29.63 11.98 -7.56
C LYS A 236 29.36 10.76 -8.45
N GLU A 237 28.37 10.86 -9.33
CA GLU A 237 28.05 9.81 -10.30
C GLU A 237 29.17 9.69 -11.36
N LEU A 238 29.72 10.83 -11.80
CA LEU A 238 30.89 10.84 -12.71
C LEU A 238 32.14 10.26 -12.05
N ASP A 239 32.36 10.54 -10.76
CA ASP A 239 33.50 9.97 -10.02
C ASP A 239 33.33 8.46 -9.77
N PHE A 240 32.11 7.97 -9.79
CA PHE A 240 31.77 6.55 -9.58
C PHE A 240 31.95 5.70 -10.84
N ILE A 241 31.68 6.27 -12.04
CA ILE A 241 31.79 5.59 -13.35
C ILE A 241 33.26 5.60 -13.81
#